data_0a785dd116c0d8ae28540ed982c49c25
#
_entry.id   0a785dd116c0d8ae28540ed982c49c25
#
_cell.length_a   1.000
_cell.length_b   1.000
_cell.length_c   1.000
_cell.angle_alpha   90.00
_cell.angle_beta   90.00
_cell.angle_gamma   90.00
#
_symmetry.space_group_name_H-M   'P 1'
#
loop_
_entity.id
_entity.type
_entity.pdbx_description
1 polymer ?
#
loop_
_entity_poly.entity_id
_entity_poly.type
_entity_poly.pdbx_seq_one_letter_code
_entity_poly.pdbx_strand_id
1 'polypeptide(L)'
;MKGIEMKIKIGIIICDRYRRCAGGKCLRSMRNREGAFSIYADTEVELVGFTTCDGCPGGNIEYAGEEMVKNGADAVHLATGMIVGYPPCPYIDMFKAFLEKRYGIKVVVGTHPIPTKYLDMHTHLGTWEDDAWKPLIAPTMADEVTRESYD
;
A
#
# COMPACT_ATOMS: atom_id res chain seq x y z
N MET A 1 4.11 -6.04 -35.01
CA MET A 1 3.13 -5.21 -34.29
C MET A 1 3.42 -5.32 -32.80
N LYS A 2 3.56 -4.18 -32.16
CA LYS A 2 3.62 -4.20 -30.71
C LYS A 2 2.31 -4.79 -30.18
N GLY A 3 2.41 -5.71 -29.25
CA GLY A 3 1.25 -6.14 -28.50
C GLY A 3 0.59 -4.99 -27.80
N ILE A 4 -0.62 -5.18 -27.32
CA ILE A 4 -1.32 -4.20 -26.50
C ILE A 4 -0.45 -3.94 -25.25
N GLU A 5 -0.02 -2.70 -25.09
CA GLU A 5 0.70 -2.32 -23.88
C GLU A 5 -0.26 -2.38 -22.70
N MET A 6 0.07 -3.25 -21.76
CA MET A 6 -0.66 -3.32 -20.50
C MET A 6 -0.24 -2.13 -19.64
N LYS A 7 -1.20 -1.29 -19.32
CA LYS A 7 -0.98 -0.15 -18.45
C LYS A 7 -1.97 -0.21 -17.30
N ILE A 8 -1.47 -0.11 -16.10
CA ILE A 8 -2.32 -0.06 -14.93
C ILE A 8 -2.18 1.30 -14.24
N LYS A 9 -3.30 1.88 -13.88
CA LYS A 9 -3.35 3.16 -13.19
C LYS A 9 -3.61 2.91 -11.72
N ILE A 10 -2.80 3.47 -10.86
CA ILE A 10 -2.91 3.25 -9.42
C ILE A 10 -2.96 4.55 -8.65
N GLY A 11 -3.63 4.49 -7.51
CA GLY A 11 -3.54 5.51 -6.48
C GLY A 11 -2.80 4.96 -5.27
N ILE A 12 -2.17 5.84 -4.51
CA ILE A 12 -1.49 5.50 -3.27
C ILE A 12 -2.01 6.40 -2.16
N ILE A 13 -2.42 5.79 -1.06
CA ILE A 13 -2.81 6.53 0.16
C ILE A 13 -1.83 6.14 1.26
N ILE A 14 -1.10 7.12 1.79
CA ILE A 14 -0.13 6.88 2.86
C ILE A 14 -0.72 7.26 4.22
N CYS A 15 -0.14 6.69 5.27
CA CYS A 15 -0.51 7.04 6.64
C CYS A 15 0.02 8.43 6.97
N ASP A 16 -0.85 9.30 7.46
CA ASP A 16 -0.46 10.68 7.80
C ASP A 16 0.57 10.74 8.92
N ARG A 17 0.64 9.71 9.78
CA ARG A 17 1.63 9.62 10.86
C ARG A 17 3.01 9.22 10.38
N TYR A 18 3.11 8.54 9.24
CA TYR A 18 4.36 7.94 8.74
C TYR A 18 4.66 8.43 7.34
N ARG A 19 4.84 9.74 7.20
CA ARG A 19 5.10 10.41 5.92
C ARG A 19 6.45 11.13 5.85
N ARG A 20 7.35 10.81 6.77
CA ARG A 20 8.66 11.48 6.86
C ARG A 20 9.53 11.28 5.63
N CYS A 21 9.35 10.18 4.91
CA CYS A 21 10.06 9.92 3.66
C CYS A 21 9.44 10.65 2.46
N ALA A 22 8.45 11.52 2.68
CA ALA A 22 7.72 12.22 1.62
C ALA A 22 7.08 11.27 0.60
N GLY A 23 6.73 10.07 1.03
CA GLY A 23 6.22 9.02 0.13
C GLY A 23 7.31 8.41 -0.74
N GLY A 24 8.57 8.77 -0.54
CA GLY A 24 9.68 8.37 -1.39
C GLY A 24 9.89 6.86 -1.45
N LYS A 25 9.70 6.17 -0.34
CA LYS A 25 9.84 4.71 -0.33
C LYS A 25 8.75 4.02 -1.14
N CYS A 26 7.51 4.52 -1.05
CA CYS A 26 6.41 4.02 -1.86
C CYS A 26 6.68 4.23 -3.36
N LEU A 27 7.09 5.43 -3.73
CA LEU A 27 7.36 5.78 -5.12
C LEU A 27 8.55 5.02 -5.69
N ARG A 28 9.61 4.86 -4.90
CA ARG A 28 10.78 4.07 -5.31
C ARG A 28 10.41 2.61 -5.55
N SER A 29 9.63 2.03 -4.66
CA SER A 29 9.18 0.64 -4.80
C SER A 29 8.25 0.47 -6.00
N MET A 30 7.39 1.44 -6.27
CA MET A 30 6.56 1.44 -7.46
C MET A 30 7.41 1.41 -8.73
N ARG A 31 8.41 2.31 -8.81
CA ARG A 31 9.30 2.39 -9.96
C ARG A 31 10.09 1.09 -10.16
N ASN A 32 10.58 0.50 -9.09
CA ASN A 32 11.42 -0.69 -9.13
C ASN A 32 10.64 -2.01 -9.06
N ARG A 33 9.32 -1.96 -8.95
CA ARG A 33 8.44 -3.14 -8.82
C ARG A 33 8.81 -4.00 -7.61
N GLU A 34 9.06 -3.35 -6.48
CA GLU A 34 9.39 -4.00 -5.21
C GLU A 34 8.17 -4.09 -4.30
N GLY A 35 8.22 -4.97 -3.32
CA GLY A 35 7.14 -5.13 -2.34
C GLY A 35 5.83 -5.49 -3.00
N ALA A 36 4.77 -4.79 -2.63
CA ALA A 36 3.44 -5.03 -3.19
C ALA A 36 3.35 -4.70 -4.68
N PHE A 37 4.28 -3.91 -5.22
CA PHE A 37 4.30 -3.58 -6.65
C PHE A 37 4.91 -4.68 -7.52
N SER A 38 5.44 -5.73 -6.93
CA SER A 38 5.97 -6.88 -7.69
C SER A 38 4.89 -7.56 -8.55
N ILE A 39 3.62 -7.40 -8.20
CA ILE A 39 2.50 -7.90 -8.99
C ILE A 39 2.39 -7.23 -10.37
N TYR A 40 3.06 -6.10 -10.57
CA TYR A 40 3.07 -5.35 -11.83
C TYR A 40 4.39 -5.48 -12.60
N ALA A 41 5.14 -6.55 -12.39
CA ALA A 41 6.52 -6.70 -12.87
C ALA A 41 6.72 -6.34 -14.35
N ASP A 42 5.81 -6.77 -15.23
CA ASP A 42 5.92 -6.56 -16.67
C ASP A 42 4.86 -5.58 -17.20
N THR A 43 4.30 -4.77 -16.33
CA THR A 43 3.20 -3.85 -16.65
C THR A 43 3.66 -2.41 -16.45
N GLU A 44 3.30 -1.54 -17.37
CA GLU A 44 3.47 -0.10 -17.16
C GLU A 44 2.54 0.35 -16.04
N VAL A 45 3.06 1.14 -15.11
CA VAL A 45 2.28 1.67 -13.98
C VAL A 45 2.26 3.19 -14.06
N GLU A 46 1.06 3.75 -14.02
CA GLU A 46 0.87 5.20 -13.95
C GLU A 46 0.25 5.57 -12.60
N LEU A 47 0.87 6.51 -11.92
CA LEU A 47 0.34 7.05 -10.68
C LEU A 47 -0.70 8.12 -10.99
N VAL A 48 -1.96 7.91 -10.61
CA VAL A 48 -3.05 8.84 -10.88
C VAL A 48 -3.58 9.54 -9.62
N GLY A 49 -3.03 9.23 -8.47
CA GLY A 49 -3.37 9.89 -7.22
C GLY A 49 -2.41 9.50 -6.11
N PHE A 50 -2.07 10.47 -5.27
CA PHE A 50 -1.17 10.25 -4.14
C PHE A 50 -1.57 11.22 -3.03
N THR A 51 -1.94 10.68 -1.88
CA THR A 51 -2.33 11.51 -0.74
C THR A 51 -2.21 10.73 0.57
N THR A 52 -2.56 11.38 1.66
CA THR A 52 -2.62 10.74 2.99
C THR A 52 -4.05 10.46 3.39
N CYS A 53 -4.22 9.68 4.46
CA CYS A 53 -5.53 9.43 5.08
C CYS A 53 -6.04 10.65 5.88
N ASP A 54 -5.25 11.71 5.97
CA ASP A 54 -5.54 12.93 6.74
C ASP A 54 -5.62 12.68 8.26
N GLY A 55 -4.95 11.66 8.74
CA GLY A 55 -4.94 11.31 10.17
C GLY A 55 -6.14 10.46 10.58
N CYS A 56 -6.00 9.83 11.74
CA CYS A 56 -7.07 8.97 12.25
C CYS A 56 -8.31 9.80 12.63
N PRO A 57 -9.50 9.33 12.30
CA PRO A 57 -9.88 8.03 11.77
C PRO A 57 -9.87 7.90 10.24
N GLY A 58 -9.22 8.78 9.50
CA GLY A 58 -9.06 8.63 8.06
C GLY A 58 -10.11 9.38 7.24
N GLY A 59 -10.36 10.62 7.59
CA GLY A 59 -11.40 11.43 6.94
C GLY A 59 -11.20 11.69 5.45
N ASN A 60 -9.98 11.49 4.93
CA ASN A 60 -9.70 11.73 3.51
C ASN A 60 -9.86 10.49 2.62
N ILE A 61 -10.13 9.33 3.19
CA ILE A 61 -10.24 8.08 2.38
C ILE A 61 -11.34 8.20 1.34
N GLU A 62 -12.48 8.77 1.71
CA GLU A 62 -13.62 8.92 0.80
C GLU A 62 -13.29 9.82 -0.38
N TYR A 63 -12.76 11.01 -0.11
CA TYR A 63 -12.40 11.96 -1.16
C TYR A 63 -11.26 11.46 -2.05
N ALA A 64 -10.25 10.86 -1.44
CA ALA A 64 -9.13 10.30 -2.18
C ALA A 64 -9.59 9.21 -3.13
N GLY A 65 -10.42 8.30 -2.65
CA GLY A 65 -10.98 7.22 -3.46
C GLY A 65 -11.79 7.74 -4.63
N GLU A 66 -12.65 8.71 -4.38
CA GLU A 66 -13.48 9.32 -5.42
C GLU A 66 -12.63 9.95 -6.53
N GLU A 67 -11.64 10.74 -6.16
CA GLU A 67 -10.80 11.43 -7.13
C GLU A 67 -9.90 10.46 -7.90
N MET A 68 -9.35 9.47 -7.24
CA MET A 68 -8.54 8.43 -7.90
C MET A 68 -9.36 7.66 -8.94
N VAL A 69 -10.60 7.32 -8.61
CA VAL A 69 -11.49 6.62 -9.55
C VAL A 69 -11.85 7.51 -10.73
N LYS A 70 -12.08 8.80 -10.51
CA LYS A 70 -12.32 9.76 -11.60
C LYS A 70 -11.13 9.84 -12.56
N ASN A 71 -9.92 9.69 -12.02
CA ASN A 71 -8.69 9.70 -12.81
C ASN A 71 -8.37 8.33 -13.44
N GLY A 72 -9.28 7.38 -13.30
CA GLY A 72 -9.15 6.08 -13.95
C GLY A 72 -8.34 5.05 -13.21
N ALA A 73 -8.19 5.18 -11.89
CA ALA A 73 -7.45 4.20 -11.12
C ALA A 73 -8.04 2.79 -11.26
N ASP A 74 -7.18 1.84 -11.52
CA ASP A 74 -7.52 0.42 -11.57
C ASP A 74 -7.35 -0.25 -10.21
N ALA A 75 -6.47 0.32 -9.39
CA ALA A 75 -6.20 -0.18 -8.03
C ALA A 75 -5.79 0.96 -7.12
N VAL A 76 -6.03 0.79 -5.83
CA VAL A 76 -5.54 1.69 -4.79
C VAL A 76 -4.66 0.90 -3.85
N HIS A 77 -3.46 1.43 -3.59
CA HIS A 77 -2.53 0.87 -2.61
C HIS A 77 -2.62 1.65 -1.31
N LEU A 78 -2.90 0.93 -0.23
CA LEU A 78 -2.79 1.47 1.12
C LEU A 78 -1.37 1.20 1.60
N ALA A 79 -0.63 2.26 1.93
CA ALA A 79 0.82 2.18 2.10
C ALA A 79 1.27 1.25 3.23
N THR A 80 2.47 0.71 3.07
CA THR A 80 3.11 -0.15 4.07
C THR A 80 3.19 0.51 5.44
N GLY A 81 3.34 1.83 5.50
CA GLY A 81 3.34 2.57 6.77
C GLY A 81 2.10 2.34 7.62
N MET A 82 0.97 1.99 7.00
CA MET A 82 -0.26 1.70 7.74
C MET A 82 -0.17 0.37 8.51
N ILE A 83 0.62 -0.57 8.04
CA ILE A 83 0.73 -1.89 8.67
C ILE A 83 1.98 -2.05 9.53
N VAL A 84 3.00 -1.21 9.34
CA VAL A 84 4.24 -1.28 10.14
C VAL A 84 4.29 -0.26 11.26
N GLY A 85 3.26 0.54 11.45
CA GLY A 85 3.19 1.52 12.52
C GLY A 85 3.11 0.88 13.90
N TYR A 86 3.30 1.70 14.93
CA TYR A 86 3.22 1.30 16.35
C TYR A 86 2.17 2.17 17.05
N PRO A 87 0.90 1.75 17.14
CA PRO A 87 0.32 0.52 16.58
C PRO A 87 0.09 0.62 15.07
N PRO A 88 -0.14 -0.53 14.40
CA PRO A 88 -0.63 -0.51 13.02
C PRO A 88 -1.97 0.20 12.94
N CYS A 89 -2.33 0.66 11.73
CA CYS A 89 -3.60 1.34 11.52
C CYS A 89 -4.79 0.46 11.92
N PRO A 90 -5.59 0.85 12.93
CA PRO A 90 -6.73 0.04 13.38
C PRO A 90 -7.91 0.08 12.40
N TYR A 91 -7.85 0.96 11.40
CA TYR A 91 -8.93 1.17 10.43
C TYR A 91 -8.63 0.57 9.07
N ILE A 92 -7.51 -0.16 8.93
CA ILE A 92 -7.05 -0.66 7.63
C ILE A 92 -8.10 -1.53 6.93
N ASP A 93 -8.74 -2.43 7.66
CA ASP A 93 -9.80 -3.29 7.13
C ASP A 93 -11.00 -2.47 6.66
N MET A 94 -11.36 -1.46 7.42
CA MET A 94 -12.47 -0.58 7.10
C MET A 94 -12.19 0.23 5.84
N PHE A 95 -10.99 0.77 5.71
CA PHE A 95 -10.57 1.51 4.50
C PHE A 95 -10.63 0.63 3.26
N LYS A 96 -10.06 -0.58 3.38
CA LYS A 96 -10.06 -1.54 2.29
C LYS A 96 -11.49 -1.89 1.87
N ALA A 97 -12.31 -2.28 2.82
CA ALA A 97 -13.70 -2.66 2.56
C ALA A 97 -14.51 -1.51 1.96
N PHE A 98 -14.32 -0.29 2.47
CA PHE A 98 -15.01 0.89 1.95
C PHE A 98 -14.68 1.13 0.48
N LEU A 99 -13.41 1.17 0.14
CA LEU A 99 -12.97 1.43 -1.24
C LEU A 99 -13.43 0.33 -2.20
N GLU A 100 -13.34 -0.92 -1.77
CA GLU A 100 -13.78 -2.06 -2.58
C GLU A 100 -15.28 -2.04 -2.84
N LYS A 101 -16.07 -1.80 -1.80
CA LYS A 101 -17.54 -1.82 -1.92
C LYS A 101 -18.07 -0.58 -2.63
N ARG A 102 -17.53 0.59 -2.33
CA ARG A 102 -18.01 1.85 -2.86
C ARG A 102 -17.71 1.98 -4.35
N TYR A 103 -16.52 1.56 -4.78
CA TYR A 103 -16.05 1.81 -6.14
C TYR A 103 -15.82 0.55 -6.97
N GLY A 104 -15.93 -0.63 -6.37
CA GLY A 104 -15.62 -1.88 -7.07
C GLY A 104 -14.17 -1.96 -7.54
N ILE A 105 -13.27 -1.24 -6.88
CA ILE A 105 -11.88 -1.14 -7.25
C ILE A 105 -11.03 -2.13 -6.46
N LYS A 106 -9.96 -2.62 -7.07
CA LYS A 106 -9.00 -3.47 -6.36
C LYS A 106 -8.24 -2.63 -5.34
N VAL A 107 -8.15 -3.12 -4.11
CA VAL A 107 -7.36 -2.50 -3.05
C VAL A 107 -6.25 -3.45 -2.63
N VAL A 108 -5.02 -2.96 -2.70
CA VAL A 108 -3.82 -3.72 -2.27
C VAL A 108 -3.29 -3.06 -1.01
N VAL A 109 -3.15 -3.84 0.05
CA VAL A 109 -2.52 -3.35 1.27
C VAL A 109 -1.02 -3.55 1.13
N GLY A 110 -0.31 -2.43 1.08
CA GLY A 110 1.14 -2.42 0.94
C GLY A 110 1.64 -1.64 -0.26
N THR A 111 2.84 -1.13 -0.10
CA THR A 111 3.63 -0.44 -1.12
C THR A 111 5.05 -0.99 -1.09
N HIS A 112 5.96 -0.38 -0.33
CA HIS A 112 7.33 -0.88 -0.23
C HIS A 112 7.40 -2.16 0.61
N PRO A 113 8.47 -2.97 0.43
CA PRO A 113 8.67 -4.16 1.26
C PRO A 113 8.74 -3.80 2.75
N ILE A 114 8.33 -4.74 3.61
CA ILE A 114 8.49 -4.56 5.05
C ILE A 114 9.95 -4.89 5.40
N PRO A 115 10.73 -3.93 5.91
CA PRO A 115 12.08 -4.22 6.37
C PRO A 115 12.08 -5.26 7.50
N THR A 116 13.08 -6.13 7.52
CA THR A 116 13.18 -7.23 8.48
C THR A 116 13.11 -6.74 9.93
N LYS A 117 13.71 -5.59 10.22
CA LYS A 117 13.67 -5.00 11.56
C LYS A 117 12.25 -4.74 12.07
N TYR A 118 11.32 -4.40 11.19
CA TYR A 118 9.92 -4.18 11.59
C TYR A 118 9.19 -5.49 11.86
N LEU A 119 9.55 -6.55 11.14
CA LEU A 119 8.99 -7.88 11.40
C LEU A 119 9.32 -8.31 12.83
N ASP A 120 10.58 -8.19 13.23
CA ASP A 120 11.02 -8.55 14.57
C ASP A 120 10.30 -7.73 15.65
N MET A 121 10.16 -6.44 15.41
CA MET A 121 9.50 -5.54 16.35
C MET A 121 8.01 -5.89 16.52
N HIS A 122 7.30 -6.12 15.44
CA HIS A 122 5.88 -6.49 15.51
C HIS A 122 5.67 -7.86 16.13
N THR A 123 6.59 -8.80 15.90
CA THR A 123 6.58 -10.10 16.55
C THR A 123 6.74 -9.93 18.05
N HIS A 124 7.69 -9.12 18.47
CA HIS A 124 7.95 -8.84 19.90
C HIS A 124 6.74 -8.16 20.55
N LEU A 125 6.11 -7.21 19.88
CA LEU A 125 4.95 -6.48 20.40
C LEU A 125 3.64 -7.27 20.27
N GLY A 126 3.61 -8.34 19.48
CA GLY A 126 2.40 -9.12 19.26
C GLY A 126 1.33 -8.41 18.43
N THR A 127 1.72 -7.41 17.63
CA THR A 127 0.75 -6.57 16.92
C THR A 127 0.11 -7.26 15.72
N TRP A 128 0.74 -8.29 15.15
CA TRP A 128 0.23 -9.04 14.00
C TRP A 128 -0.19 -10.47 14.36
N GLU A 129 -0.45 -10.74 15.63
CA GLU A 129 -0.83 -12.09 16.07
C GLU A 129 -2.20 -12.54 15.59
N ASP A 130 -3.11 -11.60 15.39
CA ASP A 130 -4.43 -11.90 14.84
C ASP A 130 -4.29 -12.39 13.39
N ASP A 131 -4.93 -13.50 13.07
CA ASP A 131 -4.88 -14.10 11.73
C ASP A 131 -5.35 -13.16 10.62
N ALA A 132 -6.16 -12.15 10.95
CA ALA A 132 -6.62 -11.16 9.99
C ALA A 132 -5.46 -10.34 9.38
N TRP A 133 -4.32 -10.24 10.07
CA TRP A 133 -3.16 -9.50 9.55
C TRP A 133 -2.38 -10.26 8.48
N LYS A 134 -2.47 -11.58 8.43
CA LYS A 134 -1.71 -12.40 7.47
C LYS A 134 -1.96 -11.99 6.02
N PRO A 135 -3.22 -11.91 5.54
CA PRO A 135 -3.46 -11.48 4.17
C PRO A 135 -3.11 -10.02 3.93
N LEU A 136 -3.19 -9.18 4.96
CA LEU A 136 -2.89 -7.75 4.82
C LEU A 136 -1.39 -7.51 4.63
N ILE A 137 -0.53 -8.24 5.32
CA ILE A 137 0.91 -8.07 5.21
C ILE A 137 1.55 -8.88 4.08
N ALA A 138 0.84 -9.89 3.57
CA ALA A 138 1.38 -10.83 2.58
C ALA A 138 2.00 -10.16 1.34
N PRO A 139 1.37 -9.13 0.72
CA PRO A 139 1.96 -8.50 -0.47
C PRO A 139 3.34 -7.89 -0.24
N THR A 140 3.62 -7.45 0.98
CA THR A 140 4.88 -6.78 1.34
C THR A 140 5.91 -7.71 1.96
N MET A 141 5.56 -8.98 2.15
CA MET A 141 6.45 -9.99 2.72
C MET A 141 7.22 -10.79 1.69
N ALA A 142 6.90 -10.62 0.41
CA ALA A 142 7.64 -11.25 -0.69
C ALA A 142 9.06 -10.65 -0.76
N ASP A 143 9.96 -11.38 -1.43
CA ASP A 143 11.33 -10.93 -1.68
C ASP A 143 12.11 -10.63 -0.39
N GLU A 144 12.41 -11.70 0.34
CA GLU A 144 13.14 -11.62 1.61
C GLU A 144 14.49 -10.93 1.50
N VAL A 145 15.19 -11.15 0.38
CA VAL A 145 16.52 -10.55 0.16
C VAL A 145 16.42 -9.02 0.09
N THR A 146 15.44 -8.51 -0.67
CA THR A 146 15.20 -7.07 -0.75
C THR A 146 14.80 -6.51 0.62
N ARG A 147 13.97 -7.25 1.39
CA ARG A 147 13.51 -6.83 2.71
C ARG A 147 14.64 -6.68 3.72
N GLU A 148 15.66 -7.53 3.67
CA GLU A 148 16.80 -7.48 4.59
C GLU A 148 17.57 -6.17 4.51
N SER A 149 17.71 -5.63 3.31
CA SER A 149 18.48 -4.41 3.05
C SER A 149 17.62 -3.18 2.81
N TYR A 150 16.32 -3.30 2.85
CA TYR A 150 15.42 -2.20 2.52
C TYR A 150 15.38 -1.15 3.61
N ASP A 151 15.61 0.10 3.20
CA ASP A 151 15.57 1.25 4.10
C ASP A 151 14.97 2.47 3.39
#